data_42374553115b6d00a73c4f593ea64fb8
#
_entry.id   42374553115b6d00a73c4f593ea64fb8
#
_cell.length_a   1.000
_cell.length_b   1.000
_cell.length_c   1.000
_cell.angle_alpha   90.00
_cell.angle_beta   90.00
_cell.angle_gamma   90.00
#
_symmetry.space_group_name_H-M   'P 1'
#
loop_
_entity.id
_entity.type
_entity.pdbx_description
1 polymer ?
#
loop_
_entity_poly.entity_id
_entity_poly.type
_entity_poly.pdbx_seq_one_letter_code
_entity_poly.pdbx_strand_id
1 'polypeptide(L)'
;MANRVLSIEIGQSLIRVLEVSGKGKETRIHDSFSFSTPENMFEKNDSKEFANILKDELKKRKIATKKVIFVINSSRMATREVTIPAVKENRIDDLITANASEYFPVDLSQYVLVHEIIERFTEEGSKKLRLNVLAIPNDIINFYGQLAKDSGLTLEGMGYTGTASKQLLLGDGNNGVRALLKIDGRSSLVTIMDGNKVELQRHIGYGVAEAVTAVCENGWYGHLNFIEGLEILRKHNLLFDVARDENGDGVYEEHEISTSNVKDRLKEDVTESLKMVSGSIARILDYYQSRNQENRIRKVSVIGLGADIEGFTEFLGAEFGINTEKLPIIRGVSLDKNPGDAEYHIATYYSCLGVTLKGGELPSLSKKKNELSLKREGKEVRMSSGSLALPAILSALLIVGAGAWFAIAFFAYNEAKEENLSINNRINELSYIENVITDNETAKAEYDWIAAAMKLTTSNNNGLKALIEQLERKMPSDIRVLSLNANNEVISLNVTVSSKDSAADMIKRIREFDNVAISNISTISETKEKDERTEVNFTVDLAYVDVEQNNEAVAEETSKESKSDEKESTEKKGENK
;
A
#
# COMPACT_ATOMS: atom_id res chain seq x y z
N MET A 1 -39.43 6.09 -18.00
CA MET A 1 -38.10 5.45 -18.14
C MET A 1 -37.45 5.43 -16.76
N ALA A 2 -36.89 4.28 -16.34
CA ALA A 2 -36.16 4.21 -15.08
C ALA A 2 -35.03 5.25 -15.08
N ASN A 3 -34.82 5.94 -13.95
CA ASN A 3 -33.77 6.96 -13.82
C ASN A 3 -32.41 6.26 -13.79
N ARG A 4 -31.75 6.12 -14.96
CA ARG A 4 -30.44 5.49 -15.09
C ARG A 4 -29.33 6.44 -14.67
N VAL A 5 -28.28 5.89 -14.08
CA VAL A 5 -27.05 6.60 -13.69
C VAL A 5 -25.84 5.78 -14.09
N LEU A 6 -24.79 6.45 -14.53
CA LEU A 6 -23.47 5.86 -14.73
C LEU A 6 -22.71 5.93 -13.40
N SER A 7 -22.13 4.84 -12.98
CA SER A 7 -21.12 4.82 -11.93
C SER A 7 -19.77 4.54 -12.56
N ILE A 8 -18.80 5.45 -12.38
CA ILE A 8 -17.50 5.38 -13.05
C ILE A 8 -16.40 5.41 -12.01
N GLU A 9 -15.59 4.36 -11.99
CA GLU A 9 -14.36 4.29 -11.20
C GLU A 9 -13.15 4.43 -12.13
N ILE A 10 -12.30 5.40 -11.82
CA ILE A 10 -11.03 5.61 -12.51
C ILE A 10 -9.92 5.00 -11.67
N GLY A 11 -9.51 3.79 -12.04
CA GLY A 11 -8.37 3.11 -11.43
C GLY A 11 -7.07 3.42 -12.16
N GLN A 12 -5.94 3.08 -11.56
CA GLN A 12 -4.62 3.30 -12.17
C GLN A 12 -4.38 2.42 -13.42
N SER A 13 -4.98 1.24 -13.48
CA SER A 13 -4.81 0.31 -14.60
C SER A 13 -6.04 0.23 -15.49
N LEU A 14 -7.23 0.29 -14.91
CA LEU A 14 -8.51 0.17 -15.62
C LEU A 14 -9.51 1.21 -15.16
N ILE A 15 -10.26 1.73 -16.13
CA ILE A 15 -11.47 2.52 -15.91
C ILE A 15 -12.66 1.59 -16.04
N ARG A 16 -13.56 1.66 -15.06
CA ARG A 16 -14.76 0.84 -15.00
C ARG A 16 -15.99 1.72 -15.11
N VAL A 17 -16.90 1.32 -15.96
CA VAL A 17 -18.19 1.99 -16.18
C VAL A 17 -19.29 1.00 -15.91
N LEU A 18 -20.25 1.39 -15.07
CA LEU A 18 -21.43 0.60 -14.75
C LEU A 18 -22.68 1.45 -14.95
N GLU A 19 -23.60 1.03 -15.81
CA GLU A 19 -24.91 1.66 -15.97
C GLU A 19 -25.95 0.96 -15.10
N VAL A 20 -26.53 1.66 -14.17
CA VAL A 20 -27.53 1.10 -13.26
C VAL A 20 -28.82 1.93 -13.22
N SER A 21 -29.90 1.30 -12.78
CA SER A 21 -31.13 1.98 -12.38
C SER A 21 -31.65 1.44 -11.05
N GLY A 22 -32.47 2.26 -10.37
CA GLY A 22 -32.99 1.94 -9.04
C GLY A 22 -32.21 2.68 -7.96
N LYS A 23 -32.78 2.77 -6.76
CA LYS A 23 -32.14 3.30 -5.56
C LYS A 23 -32.51 2.43 -4.36
N GLY A 24 -31.50 1.86 -3.76
CA GLY A 24 -31.53 1.32 -2.39
C GLY A 24 -31.97 -0.12 -2.22
N LYS A 25 -33.19 -0.52 -2.53
CA LYS A 25 -33.66 -1.89 -2.29
C LYS A 25 -33.60 -2.79 -3.51
N GLU A 26 -33.70 -2.21 -4.71
CA GLU A 26 -33.62 -2.93 -5.98
C GLU A 26 -32.78 -2.10 -6.93
N THR A 27 -31.59 -2.60 -7.25
CA THR A 27 -30.67 -2.02 -8.21
C THR A 27 -30.56 -2.98 -9.40
N ARG A 28 -30.75 -2.47 -10.62
CA ARG A 28 -30.61 -3.24 -11.85
C ARG A 28 -29.40 -2.74 -12.62
N ILE A 29 -28.51 -3.65 -12.97
CA ILE A 29 -27.35 -3.41 -13.83
C ILE A 29 -27.80 -3.59 -15.28
N HIS A 30 -27.63 -2.54 -16.10
CA HIS A 30 -28.03 -2.51 -17.50
C HIS A 30 -26.87 -2.78 -18.45
N ASP A 31 -25.69 -2.21 -18.14
CA ASP A 31 -24.48 -2.41 -18.92
C ASP A 31 -23.26 -2.18 -18.03
N SER A 32 -22.15 -2.82 -18.40
CA SER A 32 -20.86 -2.67 -17.72
C SER A 32 -19.74 -2.91 -18.72
N PHE A 33 -18.67 -2.15 -18.61
CA PHE A 33 -17.47 -2.33 -19.40
C PHE A 33 -16.27 -1.67 -18.72
N SER A 34 -15.11 -2.11 -19.13
CA SER A 34 -13.83 -1.52 -18.70
C SER A 34 -12.92 -1.27 -19.89
N PHE A 35 -12.00 -0.34 -19.71
CA PHE A 35 -10.96 -0.04 -20.69
C PHE A 35 -9.71 0.44 -19.96
N SER A 36 -8.54 0.34 -20.61
CA SER A 36 -7.25 0.71 -20.01
C SER A 36 -7.22 2.19 -19.65
N THR A 37 -6.68 2.48 -18.49
CA THR A 37 -6.37 3.87 -18.10
C THR A 37 -5.22 4.38 -18.97
N PRO A 38 -5.34 5.54 -19.60
CA PRO A 38 -4.27 6.12 -20.39
C PRO A 38 -3.00 6.34 -19.55
N GLU A 39 -1.85 6.09 -20.15
CA GLU A 39 -0.56 6.34 -19.50
C GLU A 39 -0.43 7.83 -19.12
N ASN A 40 0.21 8.08 -17.98
CA ASN A 40 0.46 9.44 -17.45
C ASN A 40 -0.78 10.31 -17.23
N MET A 41 -1.97 9.70 -17.18
CA MET A 41 -3.24 10.43 -16.98
C MET A 41 -3.25 11.22 -15.67
N PHE A 42 -2.77 10.62 -14.59
CA PHE A 42 -2.74 11.24 -13.27
C PHE A 42 -1.64 12.30 -13.13
N GLU A 43 -0.57 12.21 -13.91
CA GLU A 43 0.54 13.17 -13.93
C GLU A 43 0.17 14.43 -14.69
N LYS A 44 -0.47 14.27 -15.86
CA LYS A 44 -0.87 15.40 -16.73
C LYS A 44 -2.05 16.20 -16.20
N ASN A 45 -2.88 15.59 -15.35
CA ASN A 45 -4.13 16.15 -14.81
C ASN A 45 -5.03 16.79 -15.91
N ASP A 46 -4.98 16.25 -17.14
CA ASP A 46 -5.72 16.75 -18.30
C ASP A 46 -7.09 16.08 -18.42
N SER A 47 -8.10 16.74 -17.85
CA SER A 47 -9.48 16.25 -17.91
C SER A 47 -10.06 16.21 -19.32
N LYS A 48 -9.56 17.01 -20.27
CA LYS A 48 -10.13 17.11 -21.63
C LYS A 48 -9.75 15.92 -22.50
N GLU A 49 -8.47 15.50 -22.47
CA GLU A 49 -8.03 14.31 -23.19
C GLU A 49 -8.83 13.10 -22.72
N PHE A 50 -8.92 12.94 -21.41
CA PHE A 50 -9.68 11.85 -20.82
C PHE A 50 -11.18 11.92 -21.11
N ALA A 51 -11.78 13.10 -21.08
CA ALA A 51 -13.18 13.31 -21.42
C ALA A 51 -13.51 12.87 -22.86
N ASN A 52 -12.59 13.06 -23.79
CA ASN A 52 -12.76 12.61 -25.17
C ASN A 52 -12.75 11.08 -25.26
N ILE A 53 -11.78 10.42 -24.59
CA ILE A 53 -11.72 8.94 -24.53
C ILE A 53 -13.01 8.39 -23.91
N LEU A 54 -13.46 8.94 -22.78
CA LEU A 54 -14.70 8.53 -22.14
C LEU A 54 -15.93 8.71 -23.03
N LYS A 55 -16.02 9.84 -23.74
CA LYS A 55 -17.11 10.09 -24.72
C LYS A 55 -17.13 9.03 -25.82
N ASP A 56 -15.96 8.71 -26.36
CA ASP A 56 -15.84 7.76 -27.47
C ASP A 56 -16.22 6.35 -27.00
N GLU A 57 -15.80 5.92 -25.80
CA GLU A 57 -16.19 4.63 -25.25
C GLU A 57 -17.69 4.57 -24.96
N LEU A 58 -18.29 5.61 -24.38
CA LEU A 58 -19.74 5.69 -24.16
C LEU A 58 -20.51 5.64 -25.50
N LYS A 59 -20.00 6.30 -26.54
CA LYS A 59 -20.60 6.30 -27.88
C LYS A 59 -20.51 4.93 -28.56
N LYS A 60 -19.35 4.28 -28.49
CA LYS A 60 -19.14 2.90 -29.01
C LYS A 60 -20.17 1.94 -28.44
N ARG A 61 -20.45 2.05 -27.14
CA ARG A 61 -21.44 1.23 -26.42
C ARG A 61 -22.89 1.73 -26.55
N LYS A 62 -23.15 2.84 -27.26
CA LYS A 62 -24.46 3.46 -27.45
C LYS A 62 -25.14 3.84 -26.13
N ILE A 63 -24.37 4.22 -25.11
CA ILE A 63 -24.89 4.65 -23.82
C ILE A 63 -25.41 6.07 -23.94
N ALA A 64 -26.69 6.25 -23.64
CA ALA A 64 -27.39 7.55 -23.71
C ALA A 64 -27.48 8.25 -22.35
N THR A 65 -27.20 7.56 -21.25
CA THR A 65 -27.27 8.06 -19.88
C THR A 65 -26.26 9.19 -19.67
N LYS A 66 -26.73 10.33 -19.11
CA LYS A 66 -25.92 11.52 -18.88
C LYS A 66 -25.58 11.76 -17.41
N LYS A 67 -26.31 11.14 -16.50
CA LYS A 67 -26.08 11.28 -15.06
C LYS A 67 -24.93 10.41 -14.64
N VAL A 68 -23.96 10.95 -13.87
CA VAL A 68 -22.78 10.22 -13.43
C VAL A 68 -22.53 10.38 -11.93
N ILE A 69 -22.12 9.28 -11.31
CA ILE A 69 -21.51 9.23 -9.97
C ILE A 69 -20.08 8.71 -10.18
N PHE A 70 -19.09 9.47 -9.70
CA PHE A 70 -17.70 9.01 -9.72
C PHE A 70 -17.33 8.31 -8.43
N VAL A 71 -16.57 7.23 -8.54
CA VAL A 71 -15.97 6.50 -7.41
C VAL A 71 -14.54 6.97 -7.23
N ILE A 72 -14.26 7.60 -6.11
CA ILE A 72 -12.92 8.06 -5.76
C ILE A 72 -12.16 6.91 -5.09
N ASN A 73 -11.00 6.58 -5.65
CA ASN A 73 -10.03 5.64 -5.08
C ASN A 73 -8.65 6.30 -5.15
N SER A 74 -8.19 6.86 -4.04
CA SER A 74 -6.90 7.55 -4.00
C SER A 74 -6.23 7.36 -2.65
N SER A 75 -4.94 7.02 -2.67
CA SER A 75 -4.09 6.95 -1.47
C SER A 75 -3.82 8.32 -0.83
N ARG A 76 -4.05 9.41 -1.59
CA ARG A 76 -3.92 10.80 -1.10
C ARG A 76 -5.08 11.23 -0.21
N MET A 77 -6.15 10.43 -0.11
CA MET A 77 -7.23 10.66 0.83
C MET A 77 -6.84 10.16 2.20
N ALA A 78 -7.13 10.95 3.24
CA ALA A 78 -6.97 10.52 4.62
C ALA A 78 -8.34 10.27 5.26
N THR A 79 -8.42 9.23 6.08
CA THR A 79 -9.63 8.89 6.83
C THR A 79 -9.31 8.83 8.32
N ARG A 80 -10.20 9.37 9.15
CA ARG A 80 -10.09 9.31 10.61
C ARG A 80 -11.44 9.03 11.24
N GLU A 81 -11.47 8.07 12.15
CA GLU A 81 -12.60 7.89 13.04
C GLU A 81 -12.48 8.88 14.20
N VAL A 82 -13.53 9.66 14.43
CA VAL A 82 -13.57 10.67 15.48
C VAL A 82 -14.88 10.54 16.28
N THR A 83 -14.80 10.80 17.57
CA THR A 83 -15.97 10.86 18.45
C THR A 83 -16.22 12.31 18.83
N ILE A 84 -17.45 12.79 18.58
CA ILE A 84 -17.89 14.13 18.92
C ILE A 84 -19.14 14.10 19.80
N PRO A 85 -19.44 15.14 20.57
CA PRO A 85 -20.74 15.27 21.22
C PRO A 85 -21.88 15.23 20.21
N ALA A 86 -23.03 14.66 20.58
CA ALA A 86 -24.19 14.62 19.70
C ALA A 86 -24.73 16.03 19.46
N VAL A 87 -24.58 16.52 18.24
CA VAL A 87 -25.08 17.81 17.77
C VAL A 87 -26.10 17.60 16.66
N LYS A 88 -26.81 18.68 16.27
CA LYS A 88 -27.68 18.64 15.10
C LYS A 88 -26.85 18.42 13.84
N GLU A 89 -27.39 17.68 12.86
CA GLU A 89 -26.65 17.29 11.65
C GLU A 89 -26.03 18.49 10.89
N ASN A 90 -26.73 19.61 10.85
CA ASN A 90 -26.23 20.83 10.21
C ASN A 90 -25.07 21.53 10.95
N ARG A 91 -24.70 21.08 12.16
CA ARG A 91 -23.58 21.62 12.95
C ARG A 91 -22.37 20.69 12.95
N ILE A 92 -22.51 19.49 12.38
CA ILE A 92 -21.41 18.49 12.37
C ILE A 92 -20.26 19.02 11.52
N ASP A 93 -20.52 19.57 10.33
CA ASP A 93 -19.48 20.10 9.43
C ASP A 93 -18.70 21.25 10.09
N ASP A 94 -19.40 22.18 10.79
CA ASP A 94 -18.76 23.27 11.53
C ASP A 94 -17.83 22.73 12.61
N LEU A 95 -18.30 21.72 13.37
CA LEU A 95 -17.54 21.14 14.48
C LEU A 95 -16.32 20.36 13.98
N ILE A 96 -16.48 19.59 12.91
CA ILE A 96 -15.36 18.87 12.28
C ILE A 96 -14.33 19.88 11.76
N THR A 97 -14.76 20.94 11.10
CA THR A 97 -13.87 21.96 10.53
C THR A 97 -13.10 22.69 11.63
N ALA A 98 -13.75 23.01 12.75
CA ALA A 98 -13.12 23.69 13.87
C ALA A 98 -12.01 22.86 14.55
N ASN A 99 -12.16 21.53 14.58
CA ASN A 99 -11.20 20.61 15.20
C ASN A 99 -10.33 19.84 14.18
N ALA A 100 -10.38 20.22 12.93
CA ALA A 100 -9.81 19.45 11.84
C ALA A 100 -8.28 19.27 11.93
N SER A 101 -7.57 20.27 12.48
CA SER A 101 -6.13 20.19 12.72
C SER A 101 -5.73 19.14 13.77
N GLU A 102 -6.64 18.77 14.67
CA GLU A 102 -6.41 17.69 15.62
C GLU A 102 -6.54 16.31 14.96
N TYR A 103 -7.35 16.22 13.93
CA TYR A 103 -7.62 14.96 13.23
C TYR A 103 -6.61 14.66 12.13
N PHE A 104 -6.14 15.71 11.44
CA PHE A 104 -5.26 15.58 10.28
C PHE A 104 -4.06 16.53 10.41
N PRO A 105 -2.83 16.00 10.47
CA PRO A 105 -1.60 16.80 10.54
C PRO A 105 -1.16 17.30 9.15
N VAL A 106 -2.08 17.94 8.41
CA VAL A 106 -1.86 18.45 7.05
C VAL A 106 -2.47 19.84 6.90
N ASP A 107 -2.02 20.60 5.90
CA ASP A 107 -2.66 21.87 5.55
C ASP A 107 -4.05 21.63 4.95
N LEU A 108 -5.07 21.84 5.78
CA LEU A 108 -6.46 21.57 5.44
C LEU A 108 -7.05 22.56 4.43
N SER A 109 -6.36 23.65 4.09
CA SER A 109 -6.79 24.60 3.05
C SER A 109 -6.91 23.94 1.67
N GLN A 110 -6.14 22.87 1.46
CA GLN A 110 -6.10 22.10 0.23
C GLN A 110 -7.07 20.89 0.22
N TYR A 111 -7.88 20.72 1.27
CA TYR A 111 -8.76 19.57 1.41
C TYR A 111 -10.21 19.96 1.65
N VAL A 112 -11.13 19.16 1.12
CA VAL A 112 -12.54 19.14 1.53
C VAL A 112 -12.72 18.06 2.58
N LEU A 113 -13.29 18.43 3.72
CA LEU A 113 -13.68 17.49 4.75
C LEU A 113 -15.10 17.00 4.50
N VAL A 114 -15.28 15.70 4.55
CA VAL A 114 -16.55 15.01 4.39
C VAL A 114 -16.71 14.04 5.55
N HIS A 115 -17.92 13.84 6.05
CA HIS A 115 -18.14 12.90 7.13
C HIS A 115 -19.24 11.89 6.84
N GLU A 116 -19.11 10.73 7.46
CA GLU A 116 -20.13 9.69 7.54
C GLU A 116 -20.39 9.36 9.01
N ILE A 117 -21.66 9.32 9.42
CA ILE A 117 -22.03 8.91 10.78
C ILE A 117 -21.96 7.39 10.84
N ILE A 118 -21.01 6.85 11.64
CA ILE A 118 -20.87 5.41 11.88
C ILE A 118 -21.89 4.96 12.91
N GLU A 119 -21.97 5.69 14.04
CA GLU A 119 -22.75 5.27 15.19
C GLU A 119 -23.24 6.47 16.02
N ARG A 120 -24.44 6.30 16.64
CA ARG A 120 -24.98 7.18 17.66
C ARG A 120 -25.06 6.38 18.97
N PHE A 121 -24.33 6.79 19.98
CA PHE A 121 -24.24 6.05 21.25
C PHE A 121 -24.28 6.98 22.47
N THR A 122 -24.41 6.39 23.64
CA THR A 122 -24.39 7.12 24.92
C THR A 122 -23.21 6.59 25.74
N GLU A 123 -22.37 7.47 26.21
CA GLU A 123 -21.23 7.15 27.06
C GLU A 123 -21.25 8.10 28.26
N GLU A 124 -21.17 7.55 29.47
CA GLU A 124 -21.23 8.30 30.73
C GLU A 124 -22.42 9.27 30.82
N GLY A 125 -23.58 8.84 30.32
CA GLY A 125 -24.81 9.66 30.31
C GLY A 125 -24.86 10.75 29.23
N SER A 126 -23.78 10.95 28.47
CA SER A 126 -23.70 11.93 27.38
C SER A 126 -23.90 11.26 26.02
N LYS A 127 -24.78 11.84 25.18
CA LYS A 127 -24.98 11.38 23.80
C LYS A 127 -23.79 11.79 22.94
N LYS A 128 -23.24 10.83 22.21
CA LYS A 128 -22.08 11.03 21.32
C LYS A 128 -22.36 10.49 19.91
N LEU A 129 -21.61 11.02 18.94
CA LEU A 129 -21.58 10.53 17.56
C LEU A 129 -20.17 10.02 17.28
N ARG A 130 -20.07 8.83 16.69
CA ARG A 130 -18.85 8.34 16.07
C ARG A 130 -18.96 8.59 14.57
N LEU A 131 -17.97 9.28 14.03
CA LEU A 131 -17.93 9.70 12.63
C LEU A 131 -16.68 9.12 11.96
N ASN A 132 -16.81 8.76 10.70
CA ASN A 132 -15.66 8.60 9.80
C ASN A 132 -15.50 9.93 9.05
N VAL A 133 -14.41 10.65 9.28
CA VAL A 133 -14.08 11.89 8.58
C VAL A 133 -13.07 11.60 7.50
N LEU A 134 -13.36 12.07 6.29
CA LEU A 134 -12.52 11.94 5.12
C LEU A 134 -11.99 13.32 4.75
N ALA A 135 -10.67 13.43 4.58
CA ALA A 135 -10.03 14.59 3.98
C ALA A 135 -9.68 14.26 2.52
N ILE A 136 -10.34 14.94 1.60
CA ILE A 136 -10.23 14.71 0.15
C ILE A 136 -9.53 15.93 -0.46
N PRO A 137 -8.39 15.76 -1.18
CA PRO A 137 -7.72 16.86 -1.84
C PRO A 137 -8.65 17.60 -2.83
N ASN A 138 -8.61 18.93 -2.81
CA ASN A 138 -9.43 19.78 -3.67
C ASN A 138 -9.22 19.51 -5.16
N ASP A 139 -7.98 19.23 -5.57
CA ASP A 139 -7.65 18.91 -6.95
C ASP A 139 -8.35 17.65 -7.46
N ILE A 140 -8.51 16.62 -6.61
CA ILE A 140 -9.26 15.40 -6.94
C ILE A 140 -10.73 15.76 -7.22
N ILE A 141 -11.37 16.53 -6.34
CA ILE A 141 -12.78 16.91 -6.51
C ILE A 141 -12.95 17.77 -7.76
N ASN A 142 -12.05 18.72 -7.97
CA ASN A 142 -12.06 19.60 -9.14
C ASN A 142 -11.86 18.83 -10.44
N PHE A 143 -10.94 17.86 -10.46
CA PHE A 143 -10.70 16.99 -11.60
C PHE A 143 -11.98 16.25 -12.01
N TYR A 144 -12.64 15.54 -11.10
CA TYR A 144 -13.87 14.82 -11.40
C TYR A 144 -15.03 15.75 -11.81
N GLY A 145 -15.12 16.93 -11.19
CA GLY A 145 -16.11 17.95 -11.56
C GLY A 145 -15.88 18.48 -12.98
N GLN A 146 -14.63 18.76 -13.34
CA GLN A 146 -14.27 19.21 -14.67
C GLN A 146 -14.42 18.09 -15.71
N LEU A 147 -14.05 16.86 -15.37
CA LEU A 147 -14.22 15.70 -16.24
C LEU A 147 -15.71 15.47 -16.60
N ALA A 148 -16.61 15.55 -15.63
CA ALA A 148 -18.04 15.44 -15.91
C ALA A 148 -18.47 16.49 -16.95
N LYS A 149 -18.05 17.74 -16.76
CA LYS A 149 -18.37 18.87 -17.61
C LYS A 149 -17.85 18.68 -19.03
N ASP A 150 -16.55 18.33 -19.14
CA ASP A 150 -15.87 18.14 -20.41
C ASP A 150 -16.42 16.90 -21.15
N SER A 151 -16.85 15.86 -20.42
CA SER A 151 -17.51 14.67 -20.98
C SER A 151 -18.97 14.91 -21.38
N GLY A 152 -19.57 16.07 -21.06
CA GLY A 152 -20.98 16.34 -21.28
C GLY A 152 -21.91 15.49 -20.39
N LEU A 153 -21.40 15.08 -19.22
CA LEU A 153 -22.13 14.34 -18.20
C LEU A 153 -22.60 15.28 -17.10
N THR A 154 -23.71 14.93 -16.46
CA THR A 154 -24.24 15.64 -15.29
C THR A 154 -23.79 14.92 -14.03
N LEU A 155 -22.95 15.57 -13.24
CA LEU A 155 -22.47 15.02 -11.97
C LEU A 155 -23.61 14.97 -10.96
N GLU A 156 -24.06 13.77 -10.59
CA GLU A 156 -25.06 13.53 -9.54
C GLU A 156 -24.42 13.45 -8.16
N GLY A 157 -23.23 12.84 -8.06
CA GLY A 157 -22.51 12.66 -6.81
C GLY A 157 -21.12 12.09 -6.99
N MET A 158 -20.44 11.93 -5.87
CA MET A 158 -19.17 11.22 -5.75
C MET A 158 -19.28 10.25 -4.58
N GLY A 159 -18.64 9.10 -4.69
CA GLY A 159 -18.52 8.12 -3.63
C GLY A 159 -17.06 7.76 -3.37
N TYR A 160 -16.80 7.12 -2.24
CA TYR A 160 -15.51 6.62 -1.85
C TYR A 160 -15.52 5.09 -1.80
N THR A 161 -14.46 4.46 -2.29
CA THR A 161 -14.35 2.98 -2.31
C THR A 161 -14.56 2.33 -0.95
N GLY A 162 -14.11 2.97 0.13
CA GLY A 162 -14.31 2.47 1.49
C GLY A 162 -15.78 2.49 1.91
N THR A 163 -16.51 3.55 1.59
CA THR A 163 -17.96 3.61 1.84
C THR A 163 -18.70 2.59 0.97
N ALA A 164 -18.30 2.43 -0.30
CA ALA A 164 -18.83 1.38 -1.18
C ALA A 164 -18.63 -0.01 -0.58
N SER A 165 -17.44 -0.33 -0.10
CA SER A 165 -17.11 -1.61 0.54
C SER A 165 -18.00 -1.90 1.75
N LYS A 166 -18.26 -0.89 2.59
CA LYS A 166 -19.21 -1.00 3.70
C LYS A 166 -20.62 -1.35 3.21
N GLN A 167 -21.12 -0.67 2.17
CA GLN A 167 -22.48 -0.93 1.66
C GLN A 167 -22.60 -2.33 1.06
N LEU A 168 -21.57 -2.83 0.40
CA LEU A 168 -21.53 -4.19 -0.12
C LEU A 168 -21.61 -5.23 1.01
N LEU A 169 -20.82 -5.06 2.06
CA LEU A 169 -20.87 -5.95 3.22
C LEU A 169 -22.22 -5.89 3.95
N LEU A 170 -22.86 -4.74 4.05
CA LEU A 170 -24.21 -4.62 4.59
C LEU A 170 -25.25 -5.37 3.74
N GLY A 171 -25.07 -5.39 2.43
CA GLY A 171 -25.92 -6.12 1.46
C GLY A 171 -25.76 -7.64 1.52
N ASP A 172 -24.61 -8.16 1.93
CA ASP A 172 -24.33 -9.59 2.05
C ASP A 172 -25.13 -10.27 3.20
N GLY A 173 -25.65 -9.49 4.14
CA GLY A 173 -26.60 -9.96 5.16
C GLY A 173 -26.02 -10.89 6.23
N ASN A 174 -24.72 -11.10 6.29
CA ASN A 174 -24.04 -11.91 7.30
C ASN A 174 -23.82 -11.13 8.60
N ASN A 175 -23.96 -11.80 9.74
CA ASN A 175 -23.62 -11.26 11.05
C ASN A 175 -22.24 -11.75 11.50
N GLY A 176 -21.58 -10.97 12.36
CA GLY A 176 -20.25 -11.24 12.90
C GLY A 176 -19.14 -10.52 12.13
N VAL A 177 -17.90 -10.79 12.52
CA VAL A 177 -16.73 -10.13 11.93
C VAL A 177 -16.41 -10.73 10.57
N ARG A 178 -16.27 -9.88 9.59
CA ARG A 178 -15.96 -10.24 8.19
C ARG A 178 -15.09 -9.18 7.55
N ALA A 179 -14.29 -9.61 6.59
CA ALA A 179 -13.43 -8.73 5.81
C ALA A 179 -13.88 -8.69 4.34
N LEU A 180 -13.75 -7.53 3.72
CA LEU A 180 -13.84 -7.35 2.28
C LEU A 180 -12.50 -6.86 1.77
N LEU A 181 -11.92 -7.61 0.84
CA LEU A 181 -10.70 -7.28 0.15
C LEU A 181 -11.04 -6.78 -1.24
N LYS A 182 -10.81 -5.50 -1.50
CA LYS A 182 -10.80 -4.96 -2.86
C LYS A 182 -9.37 -5.02 -3.35
N ILE A 183 -9.11 -5.91 -4.30
CA ILE A 183 -7.76 -6.09 -4.88
C ILE A 183 -7.81 -5.61 -6.33
N ASP A 184 -7.18 -4.47 -6.60
CA ASP A 184 -7.10 -3.86 -7.92
C ASP A 184 -5.70 -3.99 -8.55
N GLY A 185 -5.43 -3.26 -9.63
CA GLY A 185 -4.16 -3.33 -10.34
C GLY A 185 -2.97 -2.96 -9.44
N ARG A 186 -2.91 -1.72 -8.96
CA ARG A 186 -1.75 -1.21 -8.19
C ARG A 186 -2.06 -0.88 -6.74
N SER A 187 -3.25 -1.19 -6.26
CA SER A 187 -3.64 -0.94 -4.88
C SER A 187 -4.69 -1.92 -4.41
N SER A 188 -4.75 -2.15 -3.12
CA SER A 188 -5.80 -2.93 -2.47
C SER A 188 -6.37 -2.17 -1.28
N LEU A 189 -7.62 -2.48 -0.92
CA LEU A 189 -8.30 -1.94 0.25
C LEU A 189 -8.83 -3.09 1.10
N VAL A 190 -8.40 -3.15 2.34
CA VAL A 190 -8.95 -4.07 3.34
C VAL A 190 -9.99 -3.33 4.17
N THR A 191 -11.22 -3.87 4.25
CA THR A 191 -12.29 -3.37 5.10
C THR A 191 -12.75 -4.48 6.02
N ILE A 192 -12.64 -4.30 7.34
CA ILE A 192 -13.11 -5.25 8.34
C ILE A 192 -14.32 -4.63 9.04
N MET A 193 -15.41 -5.41 9.13
CA MET A 193 -16.65 -5.01 9.79
C MET A 193 -17.07 -6.03 10.85
N ASP A 194 -17.57 -5.52 11.98
CA ASP A 194 -18.34 -6.29 12.95
C ASP A 194 -19.81 -5.84 12.89
N GLY A 195 -20.68 -6.74 12.46
CA GLY A 195 -22.06 -6.40 12.17
C GLY A 195 -22.17 -5.25 11.15
N ASN A 196 -22.64 -4.10 11.60
CA ASN A 196 -22.80 -2.89 10.77
C ASN A 196 -21.69 -1.84 10.95
N LYS A 197 -20.74 -2.10 11.84
CA LYS A 197 -19.67 -1.19 12.20
C LYS A 197 -18.40 -1.52 11.41
N VAL A 198 -17.77 -0.51 10.83
CA VAL A 198 -16.43 -0.62 10.26
C VAL A 198 -15.42 -0.56 11.39
N GLU A 199 -14.66 -1.63 11.59
CA GLU A 199 -13.63 -1.73 12.63
C GLU A 199 -12.27 -1.30 12.11
N LEU A 200 -11.99 -1.59 10.83
CA LEU A 200 -10.73 -1.24 10.19
C LEU A 200 -10.92 -0.98 8.71
N GLN A 201 -10.27 0.06 8.19
CA GLN A 201 -10.03 0.24 6.76
C GLN A 201 -8.56 0.58 6.52
N ARG A 202 -7.90 -0.14 5.60
CA ARG A 202 -6.49 0.07 5.26
C ARG A 202 -6.25 -0.07 3.77
N HIS A 203 -5.59 0.95 3.20
CA HIS A 203 -5.05 0.90 1.85
C HIS A 203 -3.69 0.22 1.85
N ILE A 204 -3.45 -0.56 0.80
CA ILE A 204 -2.18 -1.23 0.51
C ILE A 204 -1.75 -0.75 -0.88
N GLY A 205 -0.49 -0.37 -1.04
CA GLY A 205 0.10 0.09 -2.30
C GLY A 205 0.44 -1.04 -3.29
N TYR A 206 -0.10 -2.22 -3.10
CA TYR A 206 0.10 -3.40 -3.95
C TYR A 206 -1.23 -3.91 -4.47
N GLY A 207 -1.20 -4.49 -5.67
CA GLY A 207 -2.33 -5.14 -6.33
C GLY A 207 -1.82 -6.14 -7.36
N VAL A 208 -2.66 -6.51 -8.32
CA VAL A 208 -2.37 -7.59 -9.28
C VAL A 208 -1.60 -7.13 -10.53
N ALA A 209 -1.23 -5.84 -10.64
CA ALA A 209 -0.62 -5.32 -11.86
C ALA A 209 0.70 -6.00 -12.20
N GLU A 210 1.54 -6.31 -11.21
CA GLU A 210 2.82 -6.98 -11.42
C GLU A 210 2.62 -8.41 -11.95
N ALA A 211 1.62 -9.14 -11.45
CA ALA A 211 1.28 -10.46 -11.98
C ALA A 211 0.76 -10.38 -13.43
N VAL A 212 -0.02 -9.35 -13.76
CA VAL A 212 -0.46 -9.11 -15.16
C VAL A 212 0.75 -8.76 -16.03
N THR A 213 1.67 -7.92 -15.54
CA THR A 213 2.90 -7.54 -16.24
C THR A 213 3.78 -8.77 -16.51
N ALA A 214 3.93 -9.66 -15.52
CA ALA A 214 4.66 -10.91 -15.69
C ALA A 214 4.09 -11.75 -16.86
N VAL A 215 2.76 -11.85 -16.98
CA VAL A 215 2.11 -12.53 -18.10
C VAL A 215 2.38 -11.82 -19.43
N CYS A 216 2.33 -10.48 -19.44
CA CYS A 216 2.53 -9.69 -20.66
C CYS A 216 3.98 -9.78 -21.19
N GLU A 217 4.97 -9.85 -20.31
CA GLU A 217 6.40 -9.78 -20.64
C GLU A 217 7.06 -11.15 -20.83
N ASN A 218 6.52 -12.22 -20.24
CA ASN A 218 7.13 -13.56 -20.27
C ASN A 218 7.30 -14.14 -21.68
N GLY A 219 6.46 -13.74 -22.63
CA GLY A 219 6.50 -14.21 -24.03
C GLY A 219 5.84 -15.56 -24.29
N TRP A 220 5.42 -16.32 -23.27
CA TRP A 220 4.69 -17.59 -23.45
C TRP A 220 3.40 -17.42 -24.22
N TYR A 221 2.66 -16.35 -23.93
CA TYR A 221 1.41 -15.99 -24.61
C TYR A 221 1.59 -14.94 -25.71
N GLY A 222 2.82 -14.56 -26.03
CA GLY A 222 3.15 -13.48 -26.97
C GLY A 222 3.19 -12.10 -26.29
N HIS A 223 3.21 -11.04 -27.11
CA HIS A 223 3.16 -9.67 -26.61
C HIS A 223 1.71 -9.26 -26.34
N LEU A 224 1.38 -9.05 -25.09
CA LEU A 224 0.03 -8.75 -24.63
C LEU A 224 -0.04 -7.35 -24.02
N ASN A 225 -1.17 -6.68 -24.18
CA ASN A 225 -1.51 -5.51 -23.39
C ASN A 225 -2.09 -5.93 -22.02
N PHE A 226 -2.27 -4.96 -21.12
CA PHE A 226 -2.73 -5.22 -19.76
C PHE A 226 -4.07 -5.98 -19.70
N ILE A 227 -5.04 -5.64 -20.57
CA ILE A 227 -6.35 -6.31 -20.59
C ILE A 227 -6.20 -7.76 -21.05
N GLU A 228 -5.42 -8.00 -22.09
CA GLU A 228 -5.16 -9.34 -22.61
C GLU A 228 -4.43 -10.21 -21.58
N GLY A 229 -3.41 -9.67 -20.89
CA GLY A 229 -2.71 -10.35 -19.80
C GLY A 229 -3.65 -10.68 -18.63
N LEU A 230 -4.53 -9.76 -18.27
CA LEU A 230 -5.55 -10.01 -17.25
C LEU A 230 -6.52 -11.13 -17.66
N GLU A 231 -6.93 -11.19 -18.93
CA GLU A 231 -7.78 -12.26 -19.46
C GLU A 231 -7.11 -13.63 -19.41
N ILE A 232 -5.78 -13.70 -19.58
CA ILE A 232 -5.02 -14.94 -19.37
C ILE A 232 -5.11 -15.39 -17.90
N LEU A 233 -4.89 -14.47 -16.94
CA LEU A 233 -4.99 -14.78 -15.50
C LEU A 233 -6.41 -15.17 -15.07
N ARG A 234 -7.44 -14.67 -15.74
CA ARG A 234 -8.84 -15.04 -15.51
C ARG A 234 -9.19 -16.45 -15.99
N LYS A 235 -8.49 -16.95 -17.01
CA LYS A 235 -8.81 -18.24 -17.67
C LYS A 235 -7.88 -19.37 -17.25
N HIS A 236 -6.71 -19.05 -16.73
CA HIS A 236 -5.67 -20.03 -16.42
C HIS A 236 -5.16 -19.84 -15.00
N ASN A 237 -5.18 -20.90 -14.21
CA ASN A 237 -4.51 -20.92 -12.93
C ASN A 237 -2.99 -20.96 -13.17
N LEU A 238 -2.34 -19.81 -12.93
CA LEU A 238 -0.89 -19.63 -13.02
C LEU A 238 -0.26 -19.48 -11.64
N LEU A 239 -0.87 -20.07 -10.61
CA LEU A 239 -0.35 -20.09 -9.25
C LEU A 239 0.24 -21.47 -8.95
N PHE A 240 1.24 -21.53 -8.08
CA PHE A 240 1.63 -22.75 -7.41
C PHE A 240 0.65 -23.04 -6.28
N ASP A 241 0.39 -24.32 -6.04
CA ASP A 241 -0.45 -24.75 -4.94
C ASP A 241 0.22 -24.44 -3.60
N VAL A 242 -0.57 -23.98 -2.64
CA VAL A 242 -0.13 -23.81 -1.26
C VAL A 242 -0.40 -25.11 -0.52
N ALA A 243 0.64 -25.91 -0.29
CA ALA A 243 0.54 -27.04 0.63
C ALA A 243 0.44 -26.52 2.07
N ARG A 244 -0.27 -27.23 2.94
CA ARG A 244 -0.30 -26.93 4.38
C ARG A 244 0.58 -27.94 5.11
N ASP A 245 1.40 -27.45 6.03
CA ASP A 245 2.13 -28.33 6.95
C ASP A 245 1.21 -28.97 8.00
N GLU A 246 1.79 -29.82 8.85
CA GLU A 246 1.06 -30.49 9.94
C GLU A 246 0.48 -29.50 10.98
N ASN A 247 0.97 -28.27 11.02
CA ASN A 247 0.51 -27.20 11.91
C ASN A 247 -0.59 -26.34 11.25
N GLY A 248 -0.88 -26.54 9.94
CA GLY A 248 -1.84 -25.78 9.17
C GLY A 248 -1.28 -24.50 8.56
N ASP A 249 0.03 -24.26 8.68
CA ASP A 249 0.71 -23.15 8.05
C ASP A 249 0.94 -23.42 6.56
N GLY A 250 0.76 -22.41 5.74
CA GLY A 250 0.96 -22.53 4.29
C GLY A 250 2.44 -22.75 3.98
N VAL A 251 2.80 -23.95 3.53
CA VAL A 251 4.13 -24.25 3.02
C VAL A 251 4.06 -24.31 1.50
N TYR A 252 4.89 -23.53 0.86
CA TYR A 252 5.06 -23.65 -0.58
C TYR A 252 5.95 -24.85 -0.85
N GLU A 253 5.46 -25.85 -1.59
CA GLU A 253 6.33 -26.90 -2.09
C GLU A 253 7.44 -26.24 -2.90
N GLU A 254 8.69 -26.39 -2.48
CA GLU A 254 9.86 -26.10 -3.31
C GLU A 254 9.83 -27.08 -4.48
N HIS A 255 9.17 -26.68 -5.56
CA HIS A 255 9.31 -27.40 -6.80
C HIS A 255 10.73 -27.12 -7.30
N GLU A 256 11.49 -28.18 -7.62
CA GLU A 256 12.74 -28.04 -8.40
C GLU A 256 12.35 -27.38 -9.73
N ILE A 257 12.52 -26.05 -9.78
CA ILE A 257 12.16 -25.25 -10.94
C ILE A 257 13.13 -25.64 -12.03
N SER A 258 12.66 -26.35 -13.03
CA SER A 258 13.40 -26.52 -14.26
C SER A 258 13.55 -25.14 -14.90
N THR A 259 14.67 -24.48 -14.67
CA THR A 259 15.00 -23.13 -15.20
C THR A 259 14.93 -23.06 -16.73
N SER A 260 14.72 -24.19 -17.40
CA SER A 260 14.55 -24.31 -18.84
C SER A 260 13.11 -24.16 -19.33
N ASN A 261 12.10 -24.21 -18.44
CA ASN A 261 10.68 -24.13 -18.85
C ASN A 261 10.12 -22.72 -18.63
N VAL A 262 9.84 -22.01 -19.71
CA VAL A 262 9.28 -20.64 -19.70
C VAL A 262 7.96 -20.55 -18.94
N LYS A 263 7.13 -21.63 -18.99
CA LYS A 263 5.86 -21.68 -18.28
C LYS A 263 6.02 -21.78 -16.78
N ASP A 264 7.02 -22.51 -16.27
CA ASP A 264 7.26 -22.65 -14.85
C ASP A 264 7.79 -21.33 -14.26
N ARG A 265 8.67 -20.63 -15.00
CA ARG A 265 9.08 -19.26 -14.65
C ARG A 265 7.90 -18.30 -14.58
N LEU A 266 6.98 -18.37 -15.55
CA LEU A 266 5.78 -17.54 -15.53
C LEU A 266 4.92 -17.80 -14.29
N LYS A 267 4.73 -19.06 -13.90
CA LYS A 267 4.04 -19.41 -12.66
C LYS A 267 4.74 -18.88 -11.42
N GLU A 268 6.07 -18.94 -11.39
CA GLU A 268 6.89 -18.38 -10.32
C GLU A 268 6.69 -16.87 -10.20
N ASP A 269 6.89 -16.12 -11.30
CA ASP A 269 6.76 -14.67 -11.34
C ASP A 269 5.36 -14.21 -10.92
N VAL A 270 4.31 -14.90 -11.41
CA VAL A 270 2.92 -14.61 -11.05
C VAL A 270 2.66 -14.90 -9.57
N THR A 271 3.13 -16.07 -9.07
CA THR A 271 2.94 -16.46 -7.68
C THR A 271 3.64 -15.50 -6.73
N GLU A 272 4.91 -15.16 -7.00
CA GLU A 272 5.69 -14.21 -6.22
C GLU A 272 5.01 -12.83 -6.15
N SER A 273 4.58 -12.30 -7.31
CA SER A 273 3.87 -11.02 -7.36
C SER A 273 2.60 -11.03 -6.51
N LEU A 274 1.84 -12.12 -6.52
CA LEU A 274 0.60 -12.25 -5.75
C LEU A 274 0.85 -12.54 -4.26
N LYS A 275 1.97 -13.19 -3.90
CA LYS A 275 2.43 -13.34 -2.51
C LYS A 275 2.71 -11.99 -1.84
N MET A 276 3.25 -11.02 -2.56
CA MET A 276 3.45 -9.66 -2.02
C MET A 276 2.12 -9.03 -1.59
N VAL A 277 1.07 -9.24 -2.37
CA VAL A 277 -0.28 -8.75 -2.06
C VAL A 277 -0.85 -9.50 -0.87
N SER A 278 -0.87 -10.85 -0.91
CA SER A 278 -1.44 -11.69 0.13
C SER A 278 -0.73 -11.49 1.47
N GLY A 279 0.60 -11.47 1.51
CA GLY A 279 1.38 -11.24 2.72
C GLY A 279 1.15 -9.85 3.34
N SER A 280 0.90 -8.82 2.50
CA SER A 280 0.54 -7.49 3.01
C SER A 280 -0.86 -7.47 3.61
N ILE A 281 -1.79 -8.21 3.03
CA ILE A 281 -3.15 -8.38 3.57
C ILE A 281 -3.11 -9.21 4.85
N ALA A 282 -2.39 -10.35 4.87
CA ALA A 282 -2.25 -11.23 6.02
C ALA A 282 -1.83 -10.46 7.27
N ARG A 283 -0.79 -9.63 7.18
CA ARG A 283 -0.35 -8.78 8.30
C ARG A 283 -1.44 -7.87 8.87
N ILE A 284 -2.36 -7.38 8.04
CA ILE A 284 -3.48 -6.53 8.50
C ILE A 284 -4.54 -7.39 9.21
N LEU A 285 -4.86 -8.57 8.65
CA LEU A 285 -5.82 -9.49 9.26
C LEU A 285 -5.31 -10.00 10.60
N ASP A 286 -4.03 -10.40 10.69
CA ASP A 286 -3.37 -10.86 11.92
C ASP A 286 -3.30 -9.77 12.98
N TYR A 287 -2.97 -8.53 12.57
CA TYR A 287 -3.00 -7.38 13.47
C TYR A 287 -4.39 -7.18 14.09
N TYR A 288 -5.45 -7.30 13.29
CA TYR A 288 -6.82 -7.21 13.80
C TYR A 288 -7.14 -8.37 14.74
N GLN A 289 -6.84 -9.61 14.34
CA GLN A 289 -7.14 -10.82 15.11
C GLN A 289 -6.37 -10.89 16.43
N SER A 290 -5.11 -10.43 16.46
CA SER A 290 -4.31 -10.41 17.69
C SER A 290 -4.88 -9.49 18.77
N ARG A 291 -5.59 -8.41 18.35
CA ARG A 291 -6.24 -7.45 19.26
C ARG A 291 -7.68 -7.81 19.60
N ASN A 292 -8.31 -8.69 18.83
CA ASN A 292 -9.72 -9.02 18.94
C ASN A 292 -9.91 -10.54 19.01
N GLN A 293 -9.26 -11.20 19.98
CA GLN A 293 -9.21 -12.67 20.11
C GLN A 293 -10.60 -13.31 20.25
N GLU A 294 -11.56 -12.61 20.87
CA GLU A 294 -12.93 -13.09 21.03
C GLU A 294 -13.78 -12.91 19.76
N ASN A 295 -13.43 -11.92 18.92
CA ASN A 295 -14.16 -11.55 17.71
C ASN A 295 -13.29 -11.76 16.45
N ARG A 296 -12.98 -13.01 16.14
CA ARG A 296 -12.16 -13.36 14.97
C ARG A 296 -12.93 -13.17 13.67
N ILE A 297 -12.18 -12.87 12.60
CA ILE A 297 -12.71 -12.79 11.24
C ILE A 297 -13.19 -14.19 10.83
N ARG A 298 -14.46 -14.30 10.47
CA ARG A 298 -15.10 -15.59 10.09
C ARG A 298 -15.09 -15.84 8.59
N LYS A 299 -15.07 -14.77 7.81
CA LYS A 299 -15.18 -14.82 6.35
C LYS A 299 -14.44 -13.65 5.73
N VAL A 300 -13.76 -13.94 4.65
CA VAL A 300 -13.14 -12.95 3.77
C VAL A 300 -13.84 -13.00 2.41
N SER A 301 -14.30 -11.85 1.93
CA SER A 301 -14.87 -11.72 0.59
C SER A 301 -13.93 -10.90 -0.28
N VAL A 302 -13.75 -11.30 -1.53
CA VAL A 302 -12.84 -10.64 -2.48
C VAL A 302 -13.63 -9.97 -3.60
N ILE A 303 -13.24 -8.74 -3.94
CA ILE A 303 -13.76 -7.96 -5.07
C ILE A 303 -12.61 -7.30 -5.84
N GLY A 304 -12.90 -6.69 -6.96
CA GLY A 304 -11.91 -6.07 -7.83
C GLY A 304 -11.28 -7.07 -8.79
N LEU A 305 -10.15 -6.70 -9.40
CA LEU A 305 -9.47 -7.53 -10.40
C LEU A 305 -8.97 -8.86 -9.82
N GLY A 306 -8.50 -8.84 -8.57
CA GLY A 306 -7.99 -10.03 -7.90
C GLY A 306 -9.05 -11.12 -7.67
N ALA A 307 -10.33 -10.73 -7.55
CA ALA A 307 -11.42 -11.70 -7.39
C ALA A 307 -11.67 -12.55 -8.66
N ASP A 308 -11.23 -12.07 -9.80
CA ASP A 308 -11.45 -12.71 -11.09
C ASP A 308 -10.21 -13.50 -11.59
N ILE A 309 -9.09 -13.47 -10.86
CA ILE A 309 -7.91 -14.29 -11.16
C ILE A 309 -8.17 -15.74 -10.73
N GLU A 310 -7.97 -16.65 -11.67
CA GLU A 310 -8.22 -18.08 -11.45
C GLU A 310 -7.27 -18.66 -10.39
N GLY A 311 -7.84 -19.30 -9.37
CA GLY A 311 -7.10 -19.91 -8.25
C GLY A 311 -6.66 -18.91 -7.16
N PHE A 312 -6.77 -17.59 -7.37
CA PHE A 312 -6.23 -16.63 -6.40
C PHE A 312 -7.07 -16.52 -5.11
N THR A 313 -8.39 -16.69 -5.22
CA THR A 313 -9.26 -16.68 -4.04
C THR A 313 -8.98 -17.87 -3.12
N GLU A 314 -8.73 -19.04 -3.69
CA GLU A 314 -8.33 -20.26 -3.00
C GLU A 314 -6.94 -20.12 -2.36
N PHE A 315 -6.01 -19.54 -3.12
CA PHE A 315 -4.67 -19.20 -2.64
C PHE A 315 -4.73 -18.28 -1.40
N LEU A 316 -5.54 -17.21 -1.45
CA LEU A 316 -5.75 -16.31 -0.31
C LEU A 316 -6.38 -17.05 0.89
N GLY A 317 -7.32 -17.96 0.64
CA GLY A 317 -7.94 -18.77 1.67
C GLY A 317 -6.96 -19.71 2.37
N ALA A 318 -6.05 -20.29 1.61
CA ALA A 318 -4.97 -21.12 2.13
C ALA A 318 -3.95 -20.29 2.95
N GLU A 319 -3.54 -19.14 2.43
CA GLU A 319 -2.60 -18.23 3.08
C GLU A 319 -3.12 -17.68 4.41
N PHE A 320 -4.39 -17.27 4.46
CA PHE A 320 -4.96 -16.66 5.68
C PHE A 320 -5.50 -17.69 6.69
N GLY A 321 -5.69 -18.94 6.29
CA GLY A 321 -6.39 -19.91 7.11
C GLY A 321 -7.86 -19.54 7.41
N ILE A 322 -8.47 -18.67 6.60
CA ILE A 322 -9.82 -18.14 6.75
C ILE A 322 -10.63 -18.46 5.49
N ASN A 323 -11.91 -18.83 5.68
CA ASN A 323 -12.79 -19.02 4.52
C ASN A 323 -12.84 -17.76 3.65
N THR A 324 -12.27 -17.87 2.46
CA THR A 324 -12.13 -16.76 1.50
C THR A 324 -12.88 -17.10 0.22
N GLU A 325 -13.73 -16.21 -0.23
CA GLU A 325 -14.51 -16.40 -1.44
C GLU A 325 -14.74 -15.11 -2.21
N LYS A 326 -14.99 -15.22 -3.50
CA LYS A 326 -15.47 -14.09 -4.31
C LYS A 326 -16.82 -13.63 -3.77
N LEU A 327 -17.00 -12.31 -3.58
CA LEU A 327 -18.27 -11.78 -3.08
C LEU A 327 -19.42 -12.18 -4.03
N PRO A 328 -20.44 -12.91 -3.54
CA PRO A 328 -21.58 -13.30 -4.36
C PRO A 328 -22.44 -12.08 -4.73
N ILE A 329 -23.37 -12.26 -5.67
CA ILE A 329 -24.34 -11.22 -6.02
C ILE A 329 -25.17 -10.87 -4.79
N ILE A 330 -25.07 -9.61 -4.35
CA ILE A 330 -25.75 -9.12 -3.16
C ILE A 330 -27.26 -9.02 -3.35
N ARG A 331 -28.00 -9.13 -2.27
CA ARG A 331 -29.47 -9.08 -2.30
C ARG A 331 -29.97 -7.76 -2.88
N GLY A 332 -30.99 -7.82 -3.72
CA GLY A 332 -31.62 -6.66 -4.35
C GLY A 332 -30.86 -6.14 -5.57
N VAL A 333 -29.80 -6.81 -6.00
CA VAL A 333 -29.13 -6.54 -7.27
C VAL A 333 -29.58 -7.55 -8.32
N SER A 334 -29.92 -7.08 -9.51
CA SER A 334 -30.30 -7.90 -10.65
C SER A 334 -29.54 -7.46 -11.90
N LEU A 335 -29.25 -8.41 -12.77
CA LEU A 335 -28.66 -8.17 -14.07
C LEU A 335 -29.73 -8.05 -15.15
N ASP A 336 -29.54 -7.17 -16.12
CA ASP A 336 -30.37 -7.14 -17.33
C ASP A 336 -30.00 -8.30 -18.27
N LYS A 337 -30.65 -8.41 -19.42
CA LYS A 337 -30.39 -9.51 -20.37
C LYS A 337 -28.99 -9.51 -20.97
N ASN A 338 -28.40 -8.34 -21.14
CA ASN A 338 -27.04 -8.15 -21.65
C ASN A 338 -26.34 -7.11 -20.77
N PRO A 339 -25.85 -7.50 -19.58
CA PRO A 339 -25.28 -6.56 -18.63
C PRO A 339 -23.82 -6.20 -18.92
N GLY A 340 -23.29 -6.60 -20.08
CA GLY A 340 -21.89 -6.42 -20.46
C GLY A 340 -20.96 -7.32 -19.63
N ASP A 341 -19.78 -6.82 -19.28
CA ASP A 341 -18.75 -7.58 -18.58
C ASP A 341 -19.21 -8.11 -17.20
N ALA A 342 -20.19 -7.45 -16.56
CA ALA A 342 -20.70 -7.86 -15.24
C ALA A 342 -21.41 -9.23 -15.27
N GLU A 343 -21.74 -9.77 -16.44
CA GLU A 343 -22.28 -11.13 -16.58
C GLU A 343 -21.31 -12.17 -15.99
N TYR A 344 -20.01 -12.00 -16.25
CA TYR A 344 -18.95 -12.92 -15.84
C TYR A 344 -18.03 -12.37 -14.77
N HIS A 345 -17.87 -11.03 -14.71
CA HIS A 345 -16.88 -10.33 -13.89
C HIS A 345 -17.49 -9.26 -12.98
N ILE A 346 -18.64 -9.56 -12.37
CA ILE A 346 -19.34 -8.58 -11.51
C ILE A 346 -18.46 -8.06 -10.37
N ALA A 347 -17.57 -8.91 -9.84
CA ALA A 347 -16.66 -8.53 -8.75
C ALA A 347 -15.76 -7.34 -9.10
N THR A 348 -15.37 -7.21 -10.37
CA THR A 348 -14.61 -6.08 -10.90
C THR A 348 -15.38 -4.74 -10.75
N TYR A 349 -16.72 -4.78 -10.78
CA TYR A 349 -17.59 -3.58 -10.77
C TYR A 349 -18.22 -3.27 -9.41
N TYR A 350 -17.92 -4.03 -8.37
CA TYR A 350 -18.56 -3.85 -7.07
C TYR A 350 -18.35 -2.49 -6.43
N SER A 351 -17.20 -1.83 -6.62
CA SER A 351 -17.03 -0.46 -6.12
C SER A 351 -17.99 0.51 -6.80
N CYS A 352 -18.17 0.36 -8.13
CA CYS A 352 -19.14 1.15 -8.88
C CYS A 352 -20.57 0.86 -8.41
N LEU A 353 -20.90 -0.39 -8.11
CA LEU A 353 -22.20 -0.78 -7.57
C LEU A 353 -22.41 -0.22 -6.17
N GLY A 354 -21.41 -0.38 -5.29
CA GLY A 354 -21.50 0.01 -3.87
C GLY A 354 -21.84 1.48 -3.66
N VAL A 355 -21.30 2.39 -4.49
CA VAL A 355 -21.62 3.82 -4.39
C VAL A 355 -23.05 4.15 -4.84
N THR A 356 -23.69 3.30 -5.64
CA THR A 356 -25.08 3.48 -6.08
C THR A 356 -26.11 2.94 -5.08
N LEU A 357 -25.66 2.14 -4.12
CA LEU A 357 -26.49 1.65 -3.04
C LEU A 357 -26.82 2.78 -2.05
N LYS A 358 -27.88 2.58 -1.26
CA LYS A 358 -28.30 3.58 -0.27
C LYS A 358 -27.17 3.83 0.75
N GLY A 359 -26.68 5.05 0.82
CA GLY A 359 -25.59 5.45 1.72
C GLY A 359 -24.19 5.23 1.14
N GLY A 360 -24.07 4.84 -0.13
CA GLY A 360 -22.79 4.69 -0.82
C GLY A 360 -22.19 6.00 -1.32
N GLU A 361 -23.05 7.01 -1.58
CA GLU A 361 -22.63 8.36 -1.95
C GLU A 361 -22.14 9.14 -0.72
N LEU A 362 -21.24 10.09 -0.93
CA LEU A 362 -20.78 11.02 0.11
C LEU A 362 -21.75 12.21 0.21
N PRO A 363 -22.61 12.28 1.26
CA PRO A 363 -23.76 13.20 1.30
C PRO A 363 -23.39 14.67 1.25
N SER A 364 -22.27 15.06 1.82
CA SER A 364 -21.86 16.46 1.93
C SER A 364 -21.34 17.06 0.62
N LEU A 365 -20.88 16.26 -0.33
CA LEU A 365 -20.47 16.75 -1.66
C LEU A 365 -21.68 17.09 -2.53
N SER A 366 -22.79 16.37 -2.39
CA SER A 366 -24.03 16.66 -3.12
C SER A 366 -24.77 17.89 -2.57
N LYS A 367 -24.68 18.18 -1.26
CA LYS A 367 -25.30 19.38 -0.64
C LYS A 367 -24.59 20.69 -1.01
N LYS A 368 -23.24 20.70 -1.05
CA LYS A 368 -22.47 21.87 -1.48
C LYS A 368 -22.75 22.31 -2.93
N LYS A 369 -23.16 21.37 -3.80
CA LYS A 369 -23.56 21.68 -5.18
C LYS A 369 -24.79 22.58 -5.23
N ASN A 370 -25.75 22.41 -4.32
CA ASN A 370 -26.95 23.25 -4.27
C ASN A 370 -26.65 24.66 -3.77
N GLU A 371 -25.69 24.87 -2.89
CA GLU A 371 -25.26 26.19 -2.44
C GLU A 371 -24.47 26.98 -3.50
N LEU A 372 -23.65 26.29 -4.30
CA LEU A 372 -22.91 26.88 -5.42
C LEU A 372 -23.82 27.22 -6.62
N SER A 373 -24.91 26.48 -6.81
CA SER A 373 -25.90 26.75 -7.88
C SER A 373 -26.92 27.81 -7.50
N LEU A 374 -27.23 27.99 -6.22
CA LEU A 374 -28.22 28.97 -5.74
C LEU A 374 -27.72 30.42 -5.73
N LYS A 375 -26.43 30.69 -5.96
CA LYS A 375 -25.89 32.06 -6.06
C LYS A 375 -26.04 32.70 -7.46
N ARG A 376 -26.71 32.05 -8.43
CA ARG A 376 -26.86 32.54 -9.80
C ARG A 376 -28.28 32.89 -10.27
N GLU A 377 -29.29 32.79 -9.43
CA GLU A 377 -30.62 33.32 -9.75
C GLU A 377 -30.85 34.63 -9.01
N GLY A 378 -30.39 35.72 -9.64
CA GLY A 378 -30.81 37.07 -9.26
C GLY A 378 -32.29 37.26 -9.53
N LYS A 379 -33.08 37.42 -8.50
CA LYS A 379 -34.46 37.93 -8.63
C LYS A 379 -34.43 39.33 -9.26
N GLU A 380 -35.00 39.46 -10.45
CA GLU A 380 -35.37 40.77 -10.99
C GLU A 380 -36.41 41.42 -10.07
N VAL A 381 -35.98 42.44 -9.36
CA VAL A 381 -36.91 43.32 -8.61
C VAL A 381 -37.39 44.40 -9.58
N ARG A 382 -38.64 44.32 -10.01
CA ARG A 382 -39.32 45.43 -10.71
C ARG A 382 -39.50 46.59 -9.74
N MET A 383 -38.76 47.65 -9.95
CA MET A 383 -38.92 48.92 -9.25
C MET A 383 -39.94 49.83 -9.96
N SER A 384 -40.85 50.34 -9.18
CA SER A 384 -41.85 51.36 -9.55
C SER A 384 -41.15 52.73 -9.72
N SER A 385 -41.54 53.43 -10.77
CA SER A 385 -41.01 54.76 -11.15
C SER A 385 -41.44 55.84 -10.16
N GLY A 386 -40.52 56.30 -9.33
CA GLY A 386 -40.70 57.49 -8.50
C GLY A 386 -39.33 58.10 -8.15
N SER A 387 -39.10 59.32 -8.62
CA SER A 387 -37.98 60.24 -8.32
C SER A 387 -36.58 59.65 -8.35
N LEU A 388 -35.93 59.65 -9.52
CA LEU A 388 -34.64 59.00 -9.81
C LEU A 388 -33.37 59.85 -9.59
N ALA A 389 -33.46 61.11 -9.14
CA ALA A 389 -32.30 62.01 -9.09
C ALA A 389 -31.34 61.73 -7.91
N LEU A 390 -31.85 61.47 -6.73
CA LEU A 390 -31.03 61.22 -5.52
C LEU A 390 -30.34 59.85 -5.53
N PRO A 391 -30.98 58.73 -5.89
CA PRO A 391 -30.29 57.44 -5.98
C PRO A 391 -29.28 57.36 -7.12
N ALA A 392 -29.46 58.12 -8.22
CA ALA A 392 -28.52 58.16 -9.33
C ALA A 392 -27.18 58.83 -8.93
N ILE A 393 -27.22 59.92 -8.15
CA ILE A 393 -26.00 60.58 -7.64
C ILE A 393 -25.28 59.70 -6.63
N LEU A 394 -26.00 59.04 -5.74
CA LEU A 394 -25.44 58.12 -4.76
C LEU A 394 -24.81 56.88 -5.44
N SER A 395 -25.45 56.35 -6.49
CA SER A 395 -24.92 55.23 -7.27
C SER A 395 -23.66 55.60 -8.05
N ALA A 396 -23.62 56.82 -8.61
CA ALA A 396 -22.41 57.32 -9.30
C ALA A 396 -21.20 57.49 -8.37
N LEU A 397 -21.42 58.02 -7.15
CA LEU A 397 -20.40 58.09 -6.11
C LEU A 397 -19.92 56.72 -5.63
N LEU A 398 -20.82 55.76 -5.49
CA LEU A 398 -20.46 54.36 -5.16
C LEU A 398 -19.69 53.69 -6.27
N ILE A 399 -20.00 53.95 -7.55
CA ILE A 399 -19.28 53.38 -8.69
C ILE A 399 -17.87 53.98 -8.77
N VAL A 400 -17.70 55.28 -8.54
CA VAL A 400 -16.36 55.92 -8.52
C VAL A 400 -15.55 55.40 -7.33
N GLY A 401 -16.16 55.27 -6.11
CA GLY A 401 -15.50 54.68 -4.95
C GLY A 401 -15.13 53.21 -5.15
N ALA A 402 -16.02 52.42 -5.72
CA ALA A 402 -15.77 51.02 -6.07
C ALA A 402 -14.70 50.89 -7.16
N GLY A 403 -14.67 51.79 -8.16
CA GLY A 403 -13.66 51.83 -9.19
C GLY A 403 -12.27 52.16 -8.66
N ALA A 404 -12.16 53.13 -7.75
CA ALA A 404 -10.90 53.45 -7.06
C ALA A 404 -10.41 52.29 -6.17
N TRP A 405 -11.31 51.67 -5.44
CA TRP A 405 -10.98 50.50 -4.60
C TRP A 405 -10.59 49.28 -5.43
N PHE A 406 -11.27 49.07 -6.56
CA PHE A 406 -10.92 48.03 -7.52
C PHE A 406 -9.54 48.26 -8.14
N ALA A 407 -9.19 49.52 -8.48
CA ALA A 407 -7.87 49.83 -8.99
C ALA A 407 -6.77 49.56 -7.96
N ILE A 408 -6.97 49.97 -6.71
CA ILE A 408 -6.02 49.68 -5.62
C ILE A 408 -5.89 48.17 -5.40
N ALA A 409 -7.01 47.44 -5.35
CA ALA A 409 -7.01 46.00 -5.19
C ALA A 409 -6.37 45.28 -6.40
N PHE A 410 -6.56 45.81 -7.61
CA PHE A 410 -5.94 45.28 -8.84
C PHE A 410 -4.41 45.44 -8.86
N PHE A 411 -3.91 46.61 -8.42
CA PHE A 411 -2.48 46.83 -8.30
C PHE A 411 -1.86 45.96 -7.23
N ALA A 412 -2.48 45.87 -6.05
CA ALA A 412 -2.05 45.00 -4.95
C ALA A 412 -2.08 43.50 -5.35
N TYR A 413 -3.11 43.10 -6.12
CA TYR A 413 -3.19 41.73 -6.65
C TYR A 413 -2.08 41.43 -7.66
N ASN A 414 -1.75 42.36 -8.56
CA ASN A 414 -0.68 42.15 -9.52
C ASN A 414 0.70 42.11 -8.86
N GLU A 415 0.94 42.96 -7.85
CA GLU A 415 2.18 42.93 -7.06
C GLU A 415 2.31 41.57 -6.30
N ALA A 416 1.26 41.12 -5.62
CA ALA A 416 1.23 39.83 -4.96
C ALA A 416 1.35 38.64 -5.95
N LYS A 417 0.87 38.79 -7.19
CA LYS A 417 1.00 37.79 -8.23
C LYS A 417 2.44 37.67 -8.74
N GLU A 418 3.14 38.80 -8.93
CA GLU A 418 4.56 38.77 -9.32
C GLU A 418 5.43 38.21 -8.19
N GLU A 419 5.13 38.54 -6.94
CA GLU A 419 5.80 37.98 -5.77
C GLU A 419 5.57 36.45 -5.65
N ASN A 420 4.34 35.98 -5.84
CA ASN A 420 4.02 34.55 -5.90
C ASN A 420 4.69 33.82 -7.06
N LEU A 421 4.81 34.46 -8.23
CA LEU A 421 5.55 33.89 -9.35
C LEU A 421 7.05 33.75 -9.04
N SER A 422 7.64 34.75 -8.39
CA SER A 422 9.03 34.70 -7.97
C SER A 422 9.28 33.64 -6.88
N ILE A 423 8.34 33.50 -5.93
CA ILE A 423 8.37 32.47 -4.89
C ILE A 423 8.20 31.08 -5.50
N ASN A 424 7.26 30.89 -6.43
CA ASN A 424 7.07 29.61 -7.12
C ASN A 424 8.30 29.20 -7.97
N ASN A 425 8.96 30.16 -8.60
CA ASN A 425 10.21 29.87 -9.32
C ASN A 425 11.32 29.44 -8.35
N ARG A 426 11.44 30.09 -7.19
CA ARG A 426 12.37 29.67 -6.14
C ARG A 426 12.01 28.30 -5.54
N ILE A 427 10.73 28.00 -5.35
CA ILE A 427 10.27 26.69 -4.89
C ILE A 427 10.62 25.60 -5.90
N ASN A 428 10.43 25.89 -7.21
CA ASN A 428 10.79 24.96 -8.27
C ASN A 428 12.31 24.72 -8.37
N GLU A 429 13.12 25.74 -8.15
CA GLU A 429 14.58 25.61 -8.06
C GLU A 429 15.01 24.79 -6.82
N LEU A 430 14.32 24.98 -5.68
CA LEU A 430 14.58 24.23 -4.46
C LEU A 430 14.06 22.79 -4.53
N SER A 431 12.95 22.53 -5.22
CA SER A 431 12.42 21.17 -5.39
C SER A 431 13.37 20.27 -6.20
N TYR A 432 14.16 20.83 -7.12
CA TYR A 432 15.22 20.07 -7.78
C TYR A 432 16.30 19.64 -6.78
N ILE A 433 16.67 20.51 -5.84
CA ILE A 433 17.67 20.21 -4.80
C ILE A 433 17.10 19.15 -3.83
N GLU A 434 15.83 19.23 -3.47
CA GLU A 434 15.14 18.25 -2.61
C GLU A 434 15.11 16.86 -3.25
N ASN A 435 14.83 16.78 -4.54
CA ASN A 435 14.90 15.52 -5.30
C ASN A 435 16.31 14.95 -5.31
N VAL A 436 17.34 15.78 -5.55
CA VAL A 436 18.75 15.33 -5.52
C VAL A 436 19.18 14.87 -4.12
N ILE A 437 18.68 15.50 -3.06
CA ILE A 437 18.96 15.07 -1.68
C ILE A 437 18.28 13.73 -1.40
N THR A 438 17.02 13.56 -1.79
CA THR A 438 16.25 12.33 -1.61
C THR A 438 16.87 11.17 -2.39
N ASP A 439 17.29 11.42 -3.64
CA ASP A 439 17.98 10.42 -4.47
C ASP A 439 19.33 10.02 -3.85
N ASN A 440 20.06 10.98 -3.29
CA ASN A 440 21.34 10.72 -2.62
C ASN A 440 21.15 9.96 -1.30
N GLU A 441 20.13 10.30 -0.49
CA GLU A 441 19.80 9.56 0.73
C GLU A 441 19.36 8.13 0.43
N THR A 442 18.58 7.93 -0.63
CA THR A 442 18.14 6.60 -1.09
C THR A 442 19.33 5.78 -1.58
N ALA A 443 20.18 6.35 -2.44
CA ALA A 443 21.39 5.70 -2.93
C ALA A 443 22.37 5.37 -1.78
N LYS A 444 22.47 6.24 -0.77
CA LYS A 444 23.30 5.99 0.42
C LYS A 444 22.74 4.85 1.27
N ALA A 445 21.40 4.82 1.47
CA ALA A 445 20.76 3.73 2.21
C ALA A 445 20.92 2.38 1.49
N GLU A 446 20.81 2.35 0.15
CA GLU A 446 21.09 1.16 -0.66
C GLU A 446 22.56 0.74 -0.56
N TYR A 447 23.49 1.68 -0.63
CA TYR A 447 24.91 1.40 -0.48
C TYR A 447 25.23 0.83 0.91
N ASP A 448 24.70 1.43 1.97
CA ASP A 448 24.91 0.98 3.35
C ASP A 448 24.32 -0.42 3.58
N TRP A 449 23.14 -0.71 2.98
CA TRP A 449 22.55 -2.05 3.02
C TRP A 449 23.38 -3.08 2.26
N ILE A 450 23.86 -2.76 1.05
CA ILE A 450 24.73 -3.64 0.26
C ILE A 450 26.06 -3.86 1.00
N ALA A 451 26.63 -2.82 1.57
CA ALA A 451 27.88 -2.91 2.34
C ALA A 451 27.71 -3.80 3.59
N ALA A 452 26.57 -3.66 4.30
CA ALA A 452 26.24 -4.52 5.43
C ALA A 452 26.02 -5.98 5.01
N ALA A 453 25.30 -6.21 3.92
CA ALA A 453 25.09 -7.55 3.35
C ALA A 453 26.40 -8.19 2.86
N MET A 454 27.27 -7.42 2.20
CA MET A 454 28.60 -7.86 1.81
C MET A 454 29.48 -8.20 3.03
N LYS A 455 29.42 -7.39 4.09
CA LYS A 455 30.16 -7.65 5.32
C LYS A 455 29.72 -8.96 5.97
N LEU A 456 28.41 -9.24 6.01
CA LEU A 456 27.85 -10.48 6.55
C LEU A 456 28.25 -11.72 5.72
N THR A 457 28.25 -11.63 4.40
CA THR A 457 28.60 -12.75 3.51
C THR A 457 30.11 -12.97 3.36
N THR A 458 30.92 -11.92 3.39
CA THR A 458 32.35 -11.98 3.18
C THR A 458 33.08 -12.45 4.44
N SER A 459 32.64 -12.05 5.64
CA SER A 459 33.32 -12.45 6.89
C SER A 459 33.24 -13.95 7.13
N ASN A 460 32.09 -14.59 6.91
CA ASN A 460 31.92 -16.02 7.16
C ASN A 460 32.66 -16.90 6.15
N ASN A 461 32.66 -16.53 4.87
CA ASN A 461 33.41 -17.25 3.84
C ASN A 461 34.94 -17.14 4.00
N ASN A 462 35.43 -15.98 4.40
CA ASN A 462 36.85 -15.77 4.65
C ASN A 462 37.31 -16.52 5.91
N GLY A 463 36.50 -16.58 6.95
CA GLY A 463 36.77 -17.36 8.17
C GLY A 463 36.83 -18.84 7.89
N LEU A 464 35.93 -19.40 7.11
CA LEU A 464 35.91 -20.80 6.73
C LEU A 464 37.13 -21.16 5.82
N LYS A 465 37.43 -20.31 4.85
CA LYS A 465 38.61 -20.49 3.99
C LYS A 465 39.88 -20.47 4.80
N ALA A 466 40.06 -19.53 5.70
CA ALA A 466 41.23 -19.44 6.56
C ALA A 466 41.36 -20.66 7.49
N LEU A 467 40.24 -21.22 7.99
CA LEU A 467 40.22 -22.46 8.76
C LEU A 467 40.71 -23.65 7.93
N ILE A 468 40.18 -23.81 6.72
CA ILE A 468 40.59 -24.91 5.83
C ILE A 468 42.10 -24.82 5.53
N GLU A 469 42.64 -23.64 5.22
CA GLU A 469 44.04 -23.42 4.97
C GLU A 469 44.94 -23.68 6.21
N GLN A 470 44.42 -23.42 7.43
CA GLN A 470 45.14 -23.75 8.67
C GLN A 470 45.08 -25.24 8.99
N LEU A 471 43.95 -25.91 8.74
CA LEU A 471 43.81 -27.35 8.86
C LEU A 471 44.81 -28.08 7.94
N GLU A 472 44.89 -27.68 6.66
CA GLU A 472 45.81 -28.28 5.70
C GLU A 472 47.30 -28.09 6.10
N ARG A 473 47.68 -26.94 6.66
CA ARG A 473 49.07 -26.61 7.00
C ARG A 473 49.54 -27.12 8.35
N LYS A 474 48.66 -27.10 9.37
CA LYS A 474 49.07 -27.32 10.78
C LYS A 474 48.67 -28.69 11.32
N MET A 475 47.81 -29.46 10.61
CA MET A 475 47.37 -30.77 11.10
C MET A 475 48.36 -31.89 10.82
N PRO A 476 48.46 -32.91 11.72
CA PRO A 476 49.20 -34.13 11.48
C PRO A 476 48.63 -34.93 10.29
N SER A 477 49.49 -35.71 9.63
CA SER A 477 49.14 -36.46 8.42
C SER A 477 48.27 -37.70 8.67
N ASP A 478 48.06 -38.09 9.91
CA ASP A 478 47.23 -39.23 10.32
C ASP A 478 45.78 -38.87 10.66
N ILE A 479 45.40 -37.60 10.48
CA ILE A 479 44.03 -37.12 10.69
C ILE A 479 43.21 -37.28 9.41
N ARG A 480 42.04 -37.87 9.54
CA ARG A 480 41.04 -37.95 8.46
C ARG A 480 39.80 -37.20 8.87
N VAL A 481 39.45 -36.15 8.14
CA VAL A 481 38.18 -35.43 8.30
C VAL A 481 37.08 -36.20 7.56
N LEU A 482 36.09 -36.71 8.27
CA LEU A 482 34.97 -37.46 7.72
C LEU A 482 33.87 -36.51 7.20
N SER A 483 33.58 -35.46 7.94
CA SER A 483 32.63 -34.40 7.51
C SER A 483 32.98 -33.06 8.16
N LEU A 484 32.72 -31.99 7.41
CA LEU A 484 32.80 -30.62 7.87
C LEU A 484 31.45 -29.96 7.58
N ASN A 485 30.74 -29.54 8.64
CA ASN A 485 29.49 -28.78 8.54
C ASN A 485 29.71 -27.39 9.14
N ALA A 486 29.47 -26.35 8.36
CA ALA A 486 29.65 -24.97 8.79
C ALA A 486 28.32 -24.20 8.64
N ASN A 487 27.94 -23.47 9.68
CA ASN A 487 26.86 -22.49 9.66
C ASN A 487 27.41 -21.12 10.09
N ASN A 488 26.56 -20.14 10.28
CA ASN A 488 26.98 -18.78 10.62
C ASN A 488 27.63 -18.64 12.01
N GLU A 489 27.47 -19.60 12.89
CA GLU A 489 27.92 -19.54 14.29
C GLU A 489 28.93 -20.60 14.65
N VAL A 490 28.75 -21.81 14.14
CA VAL A 490 29.52 -23.00 14.54
C VAL A 490 30.01 -23.81 13.33
N ILE A 491 31.21 -24.34 13.43
CA ILE A 491 31.77 -25.29 12.47
C ILE A 491 31.95 -26.62 13.20
N SER A 492 31.29 -27.68 12.77
CA SER A 492 31.43 -29.03 13.32
C SER A 492 32.33 -29.86 12.44
N LEU A 493 33.44 -30.33 13.01
CA LEU A 493 34.41 -31.23 12.38
C LEU A 493 34.26 -32.63 12.95
N ASN A 494 33.85 -33.60 12.14
CA ASN A 494 33.89 -35.01 12.52
C ASN A 494 35.18 -35.65 11.99
N VAL A 495 36.01 -36.18 12.89
CA VAL A 495 37.35 -36.61 12.58
C VAL A 495 37.65 -37.99 13.10
N THR A 496 38.54 -38.70 12.38
CA THR A 496 39.14 -39.98 12.75
C THR A 496 40.63 -39.83 12.83
N VAL A 497 41.24 -40.35 13.90
CA VAL A 497 42.70 -40.36 14.12
C VAL A 497 43.17 -41.73 14.54
N SER A 498 44.49 -42.00 14.40
CA SER A 498 45.08 -43.30 14.67
C SER A 498 45.25 -43.64 16.16
N SER A 499 45.21 -42.65 17.05
CA SER A 499 45.40 -42.86 18.51
C SER A 499 44.80 -41.72 19.35
N LYS A 500 44.66 -41.94 20.66
CA LYS A 500 44.26 -40.90 21.60
C LYS A 500 45.31 -39.78 21.72
N ASP A 501 46.56 -40.10 21.55
CA ASP A 501 47.66 -39.12 21.56
C ASP A 501 47.55 -38.19 20.33
N SER A 502 47.24 -38.76 19.15
CA SER A 502 46.97 -37.98 17.93
C SER A 502 45.74 -37.08 18.09
N ALA A 503 44.69 -37.57 18.78
CA ALA A 503 43.51 -36.73 19.10
C ALA A 503 43.88 -35.56 20.01
N ALA A 504 44.68 -35.80 21.05
CA ALA A 504 45.13 -34.74 21.95
C ALA A 504 46.03 -33.71 21.25
N ASP A 505 46.93 -34.16 20.36
CA ASP A 505 47.80 -33.28 19.57
C ASP A 505 46.97 -32.41 18.57
N MET A 506 45.99 -33.02 17.95
CA MET A 506 45.04 -32.27 17.07
C MET A 506 44.31 -31.18 17.85
N ILE A 507 43.70 -31.49 18.98
CA ILE A 507 42.97 -30.54 19.83
C ILE A 507 43.90 -29.40 20.27
N LYS A 508 45.14 -29.70 20.65
CA LYS A 508 46.15 -28.72 21.02
C LYS A 508 46.48 -27.77 19.87
N ARG A 509 46.63 -28.28 18.64
CA ARG A 509 46.94 -27.47 17.45
C ARG A 509 45.75 -26.59 17.03
N ILE A 510 44.49 -27.07 17.16
CA ILE A 510 43.31 -26.26 16.87
C ILE A 510 43.23 -25.06 17.83
N ARG A 511 43.64 -25.22 19.09
CA ARG A 511 43.70 -24.09 20.05
C ARG A 511 44.68 -22.98 19.67
N GLU A 512 45.62 -23.26 18.75
CA GLU A 512 46.59 -22.31 18.21
C GLU A 512 46.12 -21.64 16.91
N PHE A 513 44.82 -21.80 16.54
CA PHE A 513 44.22 -21.12 15.42
C PHE A 513 43.70 -19.78 15.83
N ASP A 514 43.95 -18.75 15.01
CA ASP A 514 43.62 -17.35 15.36
C ASP A 514 42.16 -16.99 15.06
N ASN A 515 41.47 -17.74 14.18
CA ASN A 515 40.17 -17.41 13.63
C ASN A 515 39.03 -18.27 14.17
N VAL A 516 39.30 -19.28 14.99
CA VAL A 516 38.30 -20.16 15.61
C VAL A 516 38.69 -20.54 17.03
N ALA A 517 37.69 -20.79 17.88
CA ALA A 517 37.86 -21.31 19.22
C ALA A 517 37.06 -22.60 19.39
N ILE A 518 37.58 -23.59 20.12
CA ILE A 518 36.87 -24.82 20.41
C ILE A 518 35.72 -24.50 21.36
N SER A 519 34.48 -24.72 20.90
CA SER A 519 33.26 -24.53 21.71
C SER A 519 32.84 -25.83 22.42
N ASN A 520 33.02 -26.99 21.76
CA ASN A 520 32.66 -28.28 22.33
C ASN A 520 33.51 -29.40 21.74
N ILE A 521 33.67 -30.51 22.47
CA ILE A 521 34.29 -31.75 22.00
C ILE A 521 33.39 -32.89 22.41
N SER A 522 32.91 -33.68 21.44
CA SER A 522 32.08 -34.85 21.74
C SER A 522 32.91 -35.96 22.43
N THR A 523 32.18 -36.96 22.95
CA THR A 523 32.80 -38.13 23.55
C THR A 523 33.71 -38.85 22.56
N ILE A 524 34.98 -39.05 22.90
CA ILE A 524 35.97 -39.75 22.08
C ILE A 524 35.64 -41.25 22.14
N SER A 525 35.31 -41.86 21.00
CA SER A 525 35.03 -43.28 20.84
C SER A 525 36.21 -43.99 20.19
N GLU A 526 36.62 -45.10 20.80
CA GLU A 526 37.71 -45.97 20.28
C GLU A 526 37.09 -47.21 19.65
N THR A 527 37.34 -47.47 18.38
CA THR A 527 36.87 -48.63 17.65
C THR A 527 38.07 -49.44 17.18
N LYS A 528 38.09 -50.75 17.53
CA LYS A 528 39.12 -51.65 16.97
C LYS A 528 38.56 -52.37 15.75
N GLU A 529 39.21 -52.17 14.61
CA GLU A 529 38.91 -52.90 13.38
C GLU A 529 39.50 -54.32 13.42
N LYS A 530 39.02 -55.20 12.51
CA LYS A 530 39.41 -56.60 12.42
C LYS A 530 40.92 -56.82 12.10
N ASP A 531 41.64 -55.77 11.76
CA ASP A 531 43.05 -55.73 11.34
C ASP A 531 44.00 -55.17 12.43
N GLU A 532 43.59 -55.19 13.71
CA GLU A 532 44.29 -54.64 14.88
C GLU A 532 44.58 -53.14 14.86
N ARG A 533 44.06 -52.40 13.88
CA ARG A 533 44.21 -50.94 13.85
C ARG A 533 43.17 -50.30 14.77
N THR A 534 43.64 -49.43 15.63
CA THR A 534 42.78 -48.66 16.52
C THR A 534 42.41 -47.35 15.81
N GLU A 535 41.14 -47.09 15.65
CA GLU A 535 40.62 -45.79 15.16
C GLU A 535 39.88 -45.06 16.28
N VAL A 536 40.16 -43.77 16.43
CA VAL A 536 39.55 -42.90 17.42
C VAL A 536 38.73 -41.86 16.70
N ASN A 537 37.40 -41.87 16.94
CA ASN A 537 36.43 -40.97 16.32
C ASN A 537 35.90 -39.98 17.33
N PHE A 538 35.79 -38.70 16.95
CA PHE A 538 35.20 -37.65 17.75
C PHE A 538 34.80 -36.45 16.88
N THR A 539 33.92 -35.60 17.41
CA THR A 539 33.49 -34.35 16.76
C THR A 539 34.03 -33.17 17.57
N VAL A 540 34.57 -32.19 16.88
CA VAL A 540 35.02 -30.91 17.46
C VAL A 540 34.15 -29.79 16.89
N ASP A 541 33.44 -29.06 17.76
CA ASP A 541 32.68 -27.89 17.40
C ASP A 541 33.53 -26.64 17.66
N LEU A 542 33.64 -25.80 16.65
CA LEU A 542 34.43 -24.58 16.63
C LEU A 542 33.50 -23.37 16.45
N ALA A 543 33.70 -22.33 17.26
CA ALA A 543 33.04 -21.03 17.08
C ALA A 543 34.00 -20.08 16.36
N TYR A 544 33.48 -19.22 15.49
CA TYR A 544 34.27 -18.16 14.88
C TYR A 544 34.71 -17.14 15.93
N VAL A 545 35.96 -16.68 15.85
CA VAL A 545 36.48 -15.59 16.68
C VAL A 545 36.60 -14.35 15.81
N ASP A 546 35.85 -13.30 16.16
CA ASP A 546 35.92 -11.99 15.48
C ASP A 546 37.26 -11.31 15.82
N VAL A 547 38.19 -11.32 14.91
CA VAL A 547 39.51 -10.69 15.04
C VAL A 547 39.39 -9.15 15.04
N GLU A 548 38.29 -8.59 14.58
CA GLU A 548 38.08 -7.12 14.52
C GLU A 548 37.78 -6.47 15.87
N GLN A 549 37.21 -7.16 16.85
CA GLN A 549 36.96 -6.59 18.18
C GLN A 549 38.22 -6.30 19.02
N ASN A 550 39.33 -7.02 18.74
CA ASN A 550 40.59 -6.76 19.42
C ASN A 550 41.35 -5.54 18.84
N ASN A 551 41.14 -5.19 17.58
CA ASN A 551 41.79 -4.03 16.97
C ASN A 551 41.09 -2.69 17.30
N GLU A 552 39.78 -2.69 17.55
CA GLU A 552 39.05 -1.50 18.00
C GLU A 552 39.35 -1.16 19.47
N ALA A 553 39.53 -2.16 20.32
CA ALA A 553 39.93 -1.95 21.71
C ALA A 553 41.34 -1.34 21.85
N VAL A 554 42.27 -1.75 20.99
CA VAL A 554 43.64 -1.21 20.93
C VAL A 554 43.67 0.20 20.31
N ALA A 555 42.75 0.47 19.33
CA ALA A 555 42.63 1.80 18.73
C ALA A 555 41.96 2.82 19.66
N GLU A 556 41.02 2.39 20.53
CA GLU A 556 40.42 3.25 21.54
C GLU A 556 41.37 3.57 22.72
N GLU A 557 42.25 2.63 23.13
CA GLU A 557 43.27 2.90 24.12
C GLU A 557 44.34 3.86 23.60
N THR A 558 44.82 3.66 22.35
CA THR A 558 45.78 4.62 21.73
C THR A 558 45.20 6.00 21.45
N SER A 559 43.88 6.13 21.23
CA SER A 559 43.24 7.42 21.04
C SER A 559 42.93 8.14 22.36
N LYS A 560 42.91 7.42 23.49
CA LYS A 560 42.80 8.01 24.84
C LYS A 560 44.15 8.51 25.39
N GLU A 561 45.24 7.84 25.07
CA GLU A 561 46.61 8.30 25.41
C GLU A 561 47.02 9.55 24.62
N SER A 562 46.66 9.68 23.35
CA SER A 562 46.96 10.86 22.54
C SER A 562 46.14 12.11 22.93
N LYS A 563 44.97 11.94 23.58
CA LYS A 563 44.16 13.07 24.12
C LYS A 563 44.57 13.52 25.52
N SER A 564 45.32 12.72 26.27
CA SER A 564 45.89 13.14 27.55
C SER A 564 47.14 14.03 27.39
N ASP A 565 47.95 13.76 26.35
CA ASP A 565 49.17 14.54 26.07
C ASP A 565 48.89 15.90 25.42
N GLU A 566 47.77 16.08 24.73
CA GLU A 566 47.37 17.36 24.13
C GLU A 566 46.72 18.33 25.14
N LYS A 567 46.20 17.84 26.28
CA LYS A 567 45.67 18.68 27.36
C LYS A 567 46.76 19.21 28.30
N GLU A 568 47.88 18.52 28.41
CA GLU A 568 49.00 18.97 29.27
C GLU A 568 49.90 19.99 28.57
N SER A 569 49.85 20.10 27.24
CA SER A 569 50.60 21.11 26.46
C SER A 569 49.88 22.46 26.28
N THR A 570 48.56 22.53 26.56
CA THR A 570 47.76 23.75 26.41
C THR A 570 47.60 24.54 27.70
N GLU A 571 47.81 23.95 28.89
CA GLU A 571 47.77 24.67 30.16
C GLU A 571 49.08 25.42 30.53
N LYS A 572 50.19 25.18 29.81
CA LYS A 572 51.51 25.90 30.05
C LYS A 572 51.74 27.13 29.17
N LYS A 573 50.75 27.58 28.37
CA LYS A 573 50.87 28.80 27.52
C LYS A 573 49.91 29.94 27.88
N GLY A 574 49.23 29.87 29.02
CA GLY A 574 48.24 30.87 29.48
C GLY A 574 48.69 31.79 30.61
N GLU A 575 49.93 31.65 31.10
CA GLU A 575 50.49 32.56 32.12
C GLU A 575 51.76 33.29 31.62
N ASN A 576 51.55 34.21 30.66
CA ASN A 576 52.45 35.35 30.42
C ASN A 576 51.94 36.20 29.26
N LYS A 577 50.91 37.03 29.53
CA LYS A 577 50.82 38.40 29.03
C LYS A 577 49.58 39.09 29.64
#